data_b2ff6149e06dd57c634ab75029ecd8fd
#
_entry.id   b2ff6149e06dd57c634ab75029ecd8fd
#
_cell.length_a   1.000
_cell.length_b   1.000
_cell.length_c   1.000
_cell.angle_alpha   90.00
_cell.angle_beta   90.00
_cell.angle_gamma   90.00
#
_symmetry.space_group_name_H-M   'P 1'
#
loop_
_entity.id
_entity.type
_entity.pdbx_description
1 polymer ?
#
loop_
_entity_poly.entity_id
_entity_poly.type
_entity_poly.pdbx_seq_one_letter_code
_entity_poly.pdbx_strand_id
1 'polypeptide(L)'
;EYKPAAYPTELLSLTGKNGVPLRATVSEFGPVLLSKILGLNDTQGGVVALIFKYCDDNQMPLLDLKDFIKILQFIGDEGKAEIEKLYGKISTTSTGTILRKVIELQQQGADIFFGEKSFEVEDLMRISDDGRGMISVLRVADLQDKPKLFSTFMLQMLAELYASSPEEGDLDKPKLVMFID
;
A
#
# COMPACT_ATOMS: atom_id res chain seq x y z
N GLU A 1 -8.98 0.45 -42.33
CA GLU A 1 -7.88 -0.55 -42.34
C GLU A 1 -7.06 -0.43 -41.05
N TYR A 2 -6.86 -1.56 -40.36
CA TYR A 2 -5.97 -1.62 -39.19
C TYR A 2 -4.52 -1.38 -39.61
N LYS A 3 -3.87 -0.36 -39.02
CA LYS A 3 -2.44 -0.11 -39.18
C LYS A 3 -1.73 -0.50 -37.91
N PRO A 4 -0.86 -1.51 -37.90
CA PRO A 4 -0.08 -1.85 -36.72
C PRO A 4 0.83 -0.68 -36.35
N ALA A 5 0.86 -0.35 -35.07
CA ALA A 5 1.71 0.70 -34.49
C ALA A 5 2.34 0.20 -33.18
N ALA A 6 3.58 0.63 -32.91
CA ALA A 6 4.20 0.43 -31.61
C ALA A 6 3.74 1.54 -30.65
N TYR A 7 3.49 1.18 -29.43
CA TYR A 7 3.13 2.10 -28.35
C TYR A 7 4.17 2.03 -27.24
N PRO A 8 4.43 3.14 -26.54
CA PRO A 8 5.32 3.14 -25.40
C PRO A 8 4.70 2.27 -24.30
N THR A 9 5.40 1.20 -23.90
CA THR A 9 4.88 0.21 -22.97
C THR A 9 5.91 -0.09 -21.91
N GLU A 10 5.48 -0.11 -20.65
CA GLU A 10 6.28 -0.56 -19.52
C GLU A 10 5.64 -1.79 -18.85
N LEU A 11 6.49 -2.64 -18.29
CA LEU A 11 6.06 -3.82 -17.56
C LEU A 11 6.26 -3.57 -16.07
N LEU A 12 5.19 -3.68 -15.29
CA LEU A 12 5.16 -3.49 -13.85
C LEU A 12 4.98 -4.83 -13.14
N SER A 13 5.48 -4.94 -11.92
CA SER A 13 5.43 -6.17 -11.14
C SER A 13 5.27 -5.88 -9.65
N LEU A 14 4.44 -6.67 -8.94
CA LEU A 14 4.35 -6.64 -7.48
C LEU A 14 5.35 -7.59 -6.81
N THR A 15 5.92 -8.53 -7.57
CA THR A 15 6.88 -9.52 -7.05
C THR A 15 8.32 -9.19 -7.43
N GLY A 16 8.55 -8.14 -8.22
CA GLY A 16 9.85 -7.80 -8.78
C GLY A 16 10.33 -8.76 -9.89
N LYS A 17 9.48 -9.71 -10.33
CA LYS A 17 9.81 -10.63 -11.44
C LYS A 17 9.25 -10.07 -12.74
N ASN A 18 10.13 -9.98 -13.75
CA ASN A 18 9.74 -9.60 -15.13
C ASN A 18 9.03 -8.24 -15.26
N GLY A 19 9.44 -7.25 -14.49
CA GLY A 19 8.90 -5.88 -14.52
C GLY A 19 9.53 -4.99 -13.47
N VAL A 20 9.26 -3.70 -13.57
CA VAL A 20 9.66 -2.71 -12.55
C VAL A 20 8.85 -2.98 -11.27
N PRO A 21 9.49 -3.16 -10.11
CA PRO A 21 8.77 -3.42 -8.88
C PRO A 21 7.99 -2.19 -8.44
N LEU A 22 6.71 -2.39 -8.07
CA LEU A 22 5.88 -1.37 -7.45
C LEU A 22 5.91 -1.56 -5.94
N ARG A 23 6.27 -0.52 -5.21
CA ARG A 23 6.33 -0.52 -3.74
C ARG A 23 5.71 0.75 -3.16
N ALA A 24 5.07 0.59 -2.01
CA ALA A 24 4.54 1.68 -1.20
C ALA A 24 5.05 1.54 0.23
N THR A 25 5.09 2.65 0.97
CA THR A 25 5.39 2.62 2.40
C THR A 25 4.15 2.23 3.21
N VAL A 26 4.37 1.65 4.38
CA VAL A 26 3.27 1.40 5.33
C VAL A 26 2.63 2.72 5.76
N SER A 27 3.44 3.79 5.93
CA SER A 27 2.93 5.14 6.27
C SER A 27 1.92 5.66 5.23
N GLU A 28 2.22 5.53 3.94
CA GLU A 28 1.32 5.95 2.85
C GLU A 28 0.05 5.09 2.78
N PHE A 29 0.19 3.79 3.01
CA PHE A 29 -0.96 2.89 3.05
C PHE A 29 -1.96 3.29 4.14
N GLY A 30 -1.47 3.74 5.25
CA GLY A 30 -2.24 4.31 6.33
C GLY A 30 -2.99 3.29 7.19
N PRO A 31 -3.50 3.73 8.36
CA PRO A 31 -4.08 2.84 9.35
C PRO A 31 -5.41 2.21 8.91
N VAL A 32 -6.20 2.91 8.10
CA VAL A 32 -7.52 2.44 7.65
C VAL A 32 -7.38 1.28 6.68
N LEU A 33 -6.54 1.44 5.65
CA LEU A 33 -6.33 0.39 4.65
C LEU A 33 -5.61 -0.80 5.26
N LEU A 34 -4.61 -0.55 6.12
CA LEU A 34 -3.90 -1.62 6.84
C LEU A 34 -4.85 -2.43 7.71
N SER A 35 -5.74 -1.78 8.45
CA SER A 35 -6.76 -2.46 9.27
C SER A 35 -7.71 -3.31 8.42
N LYS A 36 -8.11 -2.82 7.26
CA LYS A 36 -8.99 -3.56 6.34
C LYS A 36 -8.31 -4.81 5.78
N ILE A 37 -7.07 -4.70 5.28
CA ILE A 37 -6.39 -5.84 4.68
C ILE A 37 -6.01 -6.91 5.72
N LEU A 38 -5.75 -6.49 6.95
CA LEU A 38 -5.54 -7.40 8.08
C LEU A 38 -6.84 -8.00 8.62
N GLY A 39 -8.02 -7.50 8.21
CA GLY A 39 -9.32 -7.96 8.70
C GLY A 39 -9.47 -7.74 10.21
N LEU A 40 -9.13 -6.54 10.68
CA LEU A 40 -9.20 -6.15 12.08
C LEU A 40 -10.59 -5.66 12.45
N ASN A 41 -10.97 -5.90 13.71
CA ASN A 41 -12.16 -5.26 14.30
C ASN A 41 -11.83 -3.83 14.76
N ASP A 42 -12.86 -3.08 15.19
CA ASP A 42 -12.73 -1.66 15.57
C ASP A 42 -11.71 -1.45 16.71
N THR A 43 -11.69 -2.33 17.72
CA THR A 43 -10.71 -2.25 18.81
C THR A 43 -9.27 -2.44 18.33
N GLN A 44 -9.05 -3.41 17.45
CA GLN A 44 -7.73 -3.67 16.86
C GLN A 44 -7.32 -2.56 15.90
N GLY A 45 -8.28 -2.08 15.10
CA GLY A 45 -8.08 -0.92 14.22
C GLY A 45 -7.71 0.34 15.00
N GLY A 46 -8.30 0.56 16.17
CA GLY A 46 -7.92 1.63 17.09
C GLY A 46 -6.47 1.53 17.55
N VAL A 47 -5.96 0.32 17.82
CA VAL A 47 -4.53 0.11 18.15
C VAL A 47 -3.64 0.44 16.95
N VAL A 48 -4.03 0.04 15.73
CA VAL A 48 -3.29 0.40 14.52
C VAL A 48 -3.26 1.92 14.34
N ALA A 49 -4.40 2.59 14.46
CA ALA A 49 -4.48 4.06 14.35
C ALA A 49 -3.58 4.77 15.38
N LEU A 50 -3.52 4.25 16.61
CA LEU A 50 -2.65 4.75 17.65
C LEU A 50 -1.16 4.59 17.28
N ILE A 51 -0.76 3.45 16.69
CA ILE A 51 0.62 3.23 16.21
C ILE A 51 1.01 4.30 15.20
N PHE A 52 0.16 4.53 14.18
CA PHE A 52 0.42 5.55 13.18
C PHE A 52 0.53 6.93 13.81
N LYS A 53 -0.39 7.30 14.71
CA LYS A 53 -0.36 8.58 15.43
C LYS A 53 0.92 8.74 16.26
N TYR A 54 1.34 7.71 16.98
CA TYR A 54 2.59 7.73 17.74
C TYR A 54 3.81 7.91 16.83
N CYS A 55 3.84 7.21 15.70
CA CYS A 55 4.93 7.33 14.74
C CYS A 55 4.98 8.73 14.11
N ASP A 56 3.83 9.31 13.74
CA ASP A 56 3.73 10.66 13.19
C ASP A 56 4.20 11.71 14.20
N ASP A 57 3.75 11.62 15.46
CA ASP A 57 4.12 12.55 16.53
C ASP A 57 5.63 12.52 16.81
N ASN A 58 6.28 11.38 16.61
CA ASN A 58 7.72 11.18 16.81
C ASN A 58 8.54 11.23 15.53
N GLN A 59 7.95 11.60 14.40
CA GLN A 59 8.62 11.68 13.08
C GLN A 59 9.32 10.37 12.67
N MET A 60 8.71 9.25 12.96
CA MET A 60 9.17 7.90 12.64
C MET A 60 8.36 7.32 11.48
N PRO A 61 8.81 7.44 10.23
CA PRO A 61 8.10 6.86 9.09
C PRO A 61 8.11 5.33 9.19
N LEU A 62 6.98 4.70 8.92
CA LEU A 62 6.86 3.26 8.76
C LEU A 62 7.09 2.91 7.29
N LEU A 63 8.28 2.43 6.96
CA LEU A 63 8.62 2.08 5.58
C LEU A 63 8.07 0.70 5.20
N ASP A 64 8.31 -0.29 6.04
CA ASP A 64 7.93 -1.66 5.79
C ASP A 64 7.17 -2.31 6.96
N LEU A 65 6.73 -3.56 6.78
CA LEU A 65 6.03 -4.31 7.82
C LEU A 65 6.93 -4.64 9.01
N LYS A 66 8.25 -4.62 8.86
CA LYS A 66 9.18 -4.87 9.98
C LYS A 66 9.21 -3.68 10.92
N ASP A 67 9.15 -2.46 10.38
CA ASP A 67 9.04 -1.25 11.18
C ASP A 67 7.74 -1.26 11.99
N PHE A 68 6.62 -1.59 11.33
CA PHE A 68 5.33 -1.72 12.00
C PHE A 68 5.35 -2.79 13.11
N ILE A 69 5.97 -3.95 12.86
CA ILE A 69 6.12 -5.01 13.88
C ILE A 69 6.95 -4.53 15.06
N LYS A 70 8.06 -3.83 14.83
CA LYS A 70 8.91 -3.30 15.91
C LYS A 70 8.15 -2.32 16.80
N ILE A 71 7.43 -1.39 16.20
CA ILE A 71 6.61 -0.44 16.98
C ILE A 71 5.49 -1.18 17.73
N LEU A 72 4.81 -2.14 17.09
CA LEU A 72 3.79 -2.95 17.72
C LEU A 72 4.32 -3.71 18.95
N GLN A 73 5.54 -4.25 18.87
CA GLN A 73 6.21 -4.91 19.99
C GLN A 73 6.58 -3.89 21.09
N PHE A 74 7.18 -2.76 20.70
CA PHE A 74 7.57 -1.70 21.60
C PHE A 74 6.38 -1.20 22.44
N ILE A 75 5.24 -0.90 21.82
CA ILE A 75 4.05 -0.44 22.54
C ILE A 75 3.40 -1.52 23.43
N GLY A 76 3.68 -2.79 23.14
CA GLY A 76 3.21 -3.92 23.95
C GLY A 76 4.09 -4.25 25.16
N ASP A 77 5.33 -3.76 25.17
CA ASP A 77 6.37 -4.11 26.14
C ASP A 77 7.06 -2.85 26.73
N GLU A 78 8.22 -2.45 26.20
CA GLU A 78 9.07 -1.38 26.76
C GLU A 78 8.38 -0.01 26.78
N GLY A 79 7.67 0.35 25.70
CA GLY A 79 6.97 1.63 25.55
C GLY A 79 5.59 1.66 26.22
N LYS A 80 5.13 0.54 26.77
CA LYS A 80 3.75 0.41 27.26
C LYS A 80 3.34 1.50 28.24
N ALA A 81 4.16 1.77 29.25
CA ALA A 81 3.85 2.75 30.29
C ALA A 81 3.73 4.18 29.75
N GLU A 82 4.59 4.54 28.81
CA GLU A 82 4.55 5.84 28.13
C GLU A 82 3.31 5.97 27.25
N ILE A 83 3.04 4.97 26.45
CA ILE A 83 1.89 4.94 25.54
C ILE A 83 0.57 4.96 26.30
N GLU A 84 0.45 4.17 27.37
CA GLU A 84 -0.76 4.18 28.21
C GLU A 84 -1.03 5.54 28.85
N LYS A 85 0.02 6.28 29.19
CA LYS A 85 -0.09 7.63 29.74
C LYS A 85 -0.58 8.66 28.71
N LEU A 86 -0.13 8.55 27.45
CA LEU A 86 -0.40 9.53 26.40
C LEU A 86 -1.67 9.21 25.60
N TYR A 87 -1.90 7.92 25.33
CA TYR A 87 -2.93 7.47 24.38
C TYR A 87 -3.95 6.50 24.98
N GLY A 88 -3.80 6.12 26.25
CA GLY A 88 -4.71 5.19 26.93
C GLY A 88 -4.25 3.73 26.87
N LYS A 89 -4.98 2.87 27.59
CA LYS A 89 -4.62 1.46 27.73
C LYS A 89 -4.75 0.68 26.44
N ILE A 90 -3.74 -0.13 26.15
CA ILE A 90 -3.73 -1.04 25.01
C ILE A 90 -3.81 -2.49 25.52
N SER A 91 -4.73 -3.26 24.93
CA SER A 91 -4.88 -4.67 25.24
C SER A 91 -3.74 -5.51 24.61
N THR A 92 -3.02 -6.26 25.43
CA THR A 92 -1.99 -7.23 24.97
C THR A 92 -2.58 -8.31 24.06
N THR A 93 -3.86 -8.67 24.25
CA THR A 93 -4.57 -9.59 23.34
C THR A 93 -4.72 -8.99 21.94
N SER A 94 -5.01 -7.67 21.86
CA SER A 94 -5.13 -6.98 20.57
C SER A 94 -3.78 -6.90 19.86
N THR A 95 -2.70 -6.51 20.55
CA THR A 95 -1.35 -6.45 19.95
C THR A 95 -0.90 -7.81 19.46
N GLY A 96 -1.11 -8.87 20.23
CA GLY A 96 -0.79 -10.25 19.80
C GLY A 96 -1.61 -10.72 18.59
N THR A 97 -2.87 -10.32 18.48
CA THR A 97 -3.71 -10.66 17.33
C THR A 97 -3.26 -9.90 16.07
N ILE A 98 -2.99 -8.60 16.21
CA ILE A 98 -2.47 -7.78 15.09
C ILE A 98 -1.15 -8.36 14.59
N LEU A 99 -0.22 -8.70 15.49
CA LEU A 99 1.07 -9.29 15.14
C LEU A 99 0.92 -10.57 14.28
N ARG A 100 0.05 -11.49 14.70
CA ARG A 100 -0.20 -12.73 13.93
C ARG A 100 -0.73 -12.43 12.53
N LYS A 101 -1.64 -11.46 12.40
CA LYS A 101 -2.20 -11.07 11.11
C LYS A 101 -1.19 -10.38 10.19
N VAL A 102 -0.27 -9.58 10.75
CA VAL A 102 0.84 -8.99 9.98
C VAL A 102 1.80 -10.08 9.50
N ILE A 103 2.14 -11.05 10.34
CA ILE A 103 2.99 -12.18 9.94
C ILE A 103 2.30 -13.01 8.84
N GLU A 104 0.99 -13.25 8.95
CA GLU A 104 0.22 -13.90 7.88
C GLU A 104 0.29 -13.12 6.56
N LEU A 105 0.18 -11.80 6.62
CA LEU A 105 0.29 -10.93 5.45
C LEU A 105 1.70 -11.00 4.83
N GLN A 106 2.76 -11.02 5.65
CA GLN A 106 4.14 -11.20 5.20
C GLN A 106 4.33 -12.56 4.49
N GLN A 107 3.79 -13.64 5.05
CA GLN A 107 3.86 -14.97 4.42
C GLN A 107 3.17 -15.02 3.05
N GLN A 108 2.22 -14.15 2.81
CA GLN A 108 1.60 -13.95 1.50
C GLN A 108 2.42 -13.02 0.58
N GLY A 109 3.62 -12.62 0.98
CA GLY A 109 4.56 -11.85 0.15
C GLY A 109 4.35 -10.33 0.18
N ALA A 110 3.54 -9.80 1.10
CA ALA A 110 3.32 -8.37 1.20
C ALA A 110 4.58 -7.57 1.61
N ASP A 111 5.58 -8.22 2.20
CA ASP A 111 6.89 -7.65 2.48
C ASP A 111 7.71 -7.30 1.22
N ILE A 112 7.31 -7.82 0.06
CA ILE A 112 7.89 -7.42 -1.23
C ILE A 112 7.29 -6.09 -1.69
N PHE A 113 6.01 -5.86 -1.40
CA PHE A 113 5.29 -4.64 -1.77
C PHE A 113 5.59 -3.48 -0.82
N PHE A 114 5.63 -3.72 0.49
CA PHE A 114 5.96 -2.69 1.45
C PHE A 114 7.46 -2.44 1.54
N GLY A 115 7.87 -1.18 1.42
CA GLY A 115 9.27 -0.74 1.46
C GLY A 115 9.41 0.69 0.97
N GLU A 116 10.62 1.07 0.59
CA GLU A 116 10.83 2.38 -0.03
C GLU A 116 9.95 2.54 -1.27
N LYS A 117 9.24 3.66 -1.35
CA LYS A 117 8.34 3.99 -2.46
C LYS A 117 9.10 3.94 -3.78
N SER A 118 8.57 3.26 -4.76
CA SER A 118 9.20 3.08 -6.07
C SER A 118 8.43 3.70 -7.23
N PHE A 119 7.22 4.19 -7.00
CA PHE A 119 6.40 4.85 -8.02
C PHE A 119 5.43 5.85 -7.38
N GLU A 120 5.01 6.81 -8.16
CA GLU A 120 3.86 7.67 -7.89
C GLU A 120 2.71 7.24 -8.80
N VAL A 121 1.48 7.42 -8.35
CA VAL A 121 0.31 7.07 -9.17
C VAL A 121 0.25 7.90 -10.46
N GLU A 122 0.76 9.12 -10.42
CA GLU A 122 0.91 10.00 -11.56
C GLU A 122 1.84 9.44 -12.64
N ASP A 123 2.77 8.56 -12.28
CA ASP A 123 3.63 7.86 -13.25
C ASP A 123 2.82 7.01 -14.22
N LEU A 124 1.65 6.51 -13.81
CA LEU A 124 0.73 5.76 -14.67
C LEU A 124 0.05 6.63 -15.74
N MET A 125 0.10 7.97 -15.57
CA MET A 125 -0.49 8.95 -16.49
C MET A 125 0.57 9.65 -17.34
N ARG A 126 1.81 9.15 -17.38
CA ARG A 126 2.90 9.74 -18.13
C ARG A 126 2.64 9.75 -19.64
N ILE A 127 3.13 10.79 -20.26
CA ILE A 127 3.17 10.95 -21.71
C ILE A 127 4.62 10.75 -22.17
N SER A 128 4.82 9.92 -23.18
CA SER A 128 6.13 9.71 -23.78
C SER A 128 6.59 10.88 -24.65
N ASP A 129 7.86 10.93 -25.00
CA ASP A 129 8.46 12.03 -25.78
C ASP A 129 7.78 12.26 -27.14
N ASP A 130 7.11 11.27 -27.67
CA ASP A 130 6.34 11.35 -28.93
C ASP A 130 4.89 11.82 -28.74
N GLY A 131 4.51 12.24 -27.54
CA GLY A 131 3.19 12.77 -27.20
C GLY A 131 2.10 11.72 -27.02
N ARG A 132 2.44 10.43 -26.94
CA ARG A 132 1.50 9.33 -26.67
C ARG A 132 1.49 8.96 -25.19
N GLY A 133 0.32 8.55 -24.68
CA GLY A 133 0.21 8.00 -23.33
C GLY A 133 1.01 6.71 -23.17
N MET A 134 1.63 6.53 -22.01
CA MET A 134 2.32 5.29 -21.63
C MET A 134 1.30 4.18 -21.38
N ILE A 135 1.58 2.97 -21.86
CA ILE A 135 0.81 1.77 -21.51
C ILE A 135 1.56 1.01 -20.42
N SER A 136 1.01 1.04 -19.23
CA SER A 136 1.54 0.31 -18.07
C SER A 136 0.85 -1.05 -17.95
N VAL A 137 1.60 -2.13 -18.07
CA VAL A 137 1.09 -3.51 -17.97
C VAL A 137 1.54 -4.12 -16.67
N LEU A 138 0.62 -4.25 -15.70
CA LEU A 138 0.86 -4.96 -14.46
C LEU A 138 0.57 -6.45 -14.63
N ARG A 139 1.61 -7.27 -14.50
CA ARG A 139 1.48 -8.73 -14.54
C ARG A 139 1.09 -9.28 -13.17
N VAL A 140 -0.06 -9.93 -13.10
CA VAL A 140 -0.61 -10.51 -11.87
C VAL A 140 -0.61 -12.04 -11.85
N ALA A 141 -0.09 -12.69 -12.91
CA ALA A 141 -0.01 -14.15 -13.00
C ALA A 141 0.74 -14.80 -11.82
N ASP A 142 1.73 -14.10 -11.26
CA ASP A 142 2.53 -14.58 -10.14
C ASP A 142 1.83 -14.40 -8.77
N LEU A 143 0.59 -13.90 -8.76
CA LEU A 143 -0.16 -13.56 -7.54
C LEU A 143 -1.36 -14.48 -7.28
N GLN A 144 -1.54 -15.53 -8.08
CA GLN A 144 -2.68 -16.44 -7.93
C GLN A 144 -2.75 -17.11 -6.55
N ASP A 145 -1.60 -17.35 -5.95
CA ASP A 145 -1.45 -17.90 -4.59
C ASP A 145 -1.33 -16.81 -3.50
N LYS A 146 -1.42 -15.53 -3.88
CA LYS A 146 -1.20 -14.35 -3.01
C LYS A 146 -2.33 -13.32 -3.10
N PRO A 147 -3.59 -13.70 -2.86
CA PRO A 147 -4.74 -12.81 -3.07
C PRO A 147 -4.70 -11.56 -2.19
N LYS A 148 -4.13 -11.65 -0.97
CA LYS A 148 -4.00 -10.49 -0.09
C LYS A 148 -3.00 -9.45 -0.64
N LEU A 149 -1.90 -9.89 -1.25
CA LEU A 149 -0.95 -8.97 -1.87
C LEU A 149 -1.59 -8.18 -3.01
N PHE A 150 -2.32 -8.87 -3.89
CA PHE A 150 -3.06 -8.20 -4.97
C PHE A 150 -4.11 -7.22 -4.43
N SER A 151 -4.90 -7.65 -3.44
CA SER A 151 -5.92 -6.78 -2.82
C SER A 151 -5.29 -5.57 -2.14
N THR A 152 -4.14 -5.73 -1.47
CA THR A 152 -3.39 -4.65 -0.83
C THR A 152 -2.98 -3.60 -1.87
N PHE A 153 -2.35 -4.04 -2.96
CA PHE A 153 -1.94 -3.17 -4.04
C PHE A 153 -3.14 -2.43 -4.67
N MET A 154 -4.21 -3.15 -5.01
CA MET A 154 -5.40 -2.54 -5.62
C MET A 154 -6.04 -1.49 -4.73
N LEU A 155 -6.13 -1.76 -3.42
CA LEU A 155 -6.66 -0.80 -2.45
C LEU A 155 -5.81 0.47 -2.41
N GLN A 156 -4.47 0.33 -2.33
CA GLN A 156 -3.55 1.47 -2.32
C GLN A 156 -3.66 2.28 -3.61
N MET A 157 -3.54 1.62 -4.75
CA MET A 157 -3.58 2.28 -6.05
C MET A 157 -4.89 3.05 -6.26
N LEU A 158 -6.04 2.45 -5.94
CA LEU A 158 -7.34 3.12 -6.07
C LEU A 158 -7.49 4.27 -5.08
N ALA A 159 -6.98 4.14 -3.86
CA ALA A 159 -7.01 5.22 -2.86
C ALA A 159 -6.14 6.40 -3.30
N GLU A 160 -4.94 6.16 -3.82
CA GLU A 160 -4.06 7.21 -4.33
C GLU A 160 -4.63 7.88 -5.58
N LEU A 161 -5.15 7.12 -6.54
CA LEU A 161 -5.83 7.67 -7.72
C LEU A 161 -6.97 8.60 -7.31
N TYR A 162 -7.79 8.18 -6.34
CA TYR A 162 -8.89 9.01 -5.84
C TYR A 162 -8.39 10.27 -5.15
N ALA A 163 -7.32 10.18 -4.37
CA ALA A 163 -6.76 11.32 -3.62
C ALA A 163 -6.03 12.32 -4.52
N SER A 164 -5.33 11.85 -5.56
CA SER A 164 -4.49 12.68 -6.43
C SER A 164 -5.20 13.19 -7.69
N SER A 165 -6.39 12.65 -8.00
CA SER A 165 -7.14 13.02 -9.21
C SER A 165 -8.26 14.00 -8.88
N PRO A 166 -8.05 15.31 -9.04
CA PRO A 166 -9.10 16.29 -8.85
C PRO A 166 -10.19 16.18 -9.94
N GLU A 167 -11.40 16.60 -9.63
CA GLU A 167 -12.45 16.76 -10.66
C GLU A 167 -12.03 17.84 -11.67
N GLU A 168 -11.85 17.45 -12.92
CA GLU A 168 -11.43 18.36 -14.00
C GLU A 168 -12.55 18.65 -15.02
N GLY A 169 -13.77 18.20 -14.76
CA GLY A 169 -14.91 18.35 -15.66
C GLY A 169 -14.82 17.46 -16.91
N ASP A 170 -15.59 17.78 -17.93
CA ASP A 170 -15.64 17.02 -19.18
C ASP A 170 -14.42 17.31 -20.06
N LEU A 171 -13.45 16.41 -20.05
CA LEU A 171 -12.29 16.45 -20.93
C LEU A 171 -12.60 15.69 -22.23
N ASP A 172 -12.04 16.15 -23.36
CA ASP A 172 -12.18 15.47 -24.67
C ASP A 172 -11.61 14.05 -24.66
N LYS A 173 -10.67 13.75 -23.76
CA LYS A 173 -10.01 12.45 -23.62
C LYS A 173 -9.81 12.10 -22.16
N PRO A 174 -9.95 10.82 -21.77
CA PRO A 174 -9.65 10.38 -20.43
C PRO A 174 -8.15 10.53 -20.14
N LYS A 175 -7.79 10.93 -18.92
CA LYS A 175 -6.40 10.98 -18.45
C LYS A 175 -5.82 9.60 -18.19
N LEU A 176 -6.63 8.71 -17.65
CA LEU A 176 -6.25 7.33 -17.34
C LEU A 176 -7.39 6.39 -17.72
N VAL A 177 -7.04 5.29 -18.35
CA VAL A 177 -7.98 4.17 -18.62
C VAL A 177 -7.39 2.92 -18.00
N MET A 178 -8.12 2.28 -17.11
CA MET A 178 -7.72 1.06 -16.44
C MET A 178 -8.55 -0.12 -16.94
N PHE A 179 -7.86 -1.17 -17.37
CA PHE A 179 -8.46 -2.46 -17.70
C PHE A 179 -8.11 -3.47 -16.62
N ILE A 180 -9.11 -4.13 -16.06
CA ILE A 180 -8.96 -5.19 -15.07
C ILE A 180 -9.57 -6.44 -15.69
N ASP A 181 -8.75 -7.46 -15.98
CA ASP A 181 -9.13 -8.75 -16.54
C ASP A 181 -8.93 -9.87 -15.51
#